data_ea62e5535f0edc54759368060551457a
#
_entry.id   ea62e5535f0edc54759368060551457a
#
_cell.length_a   1.000
_cell.length_b   1.000
_cell.length_c   1.000
_cell.angle_alpha   90.00
_cell.angle_beta   90.00
_cell.angle_gamma   90.00
#
_symmetry.space_group_name_H-M   'P 1'
#
loop_
_entity.id
_entity.type
_entity.pdbx_description
1 polymer ?
#
loop_
_entity_poly.entity_id
_entity_poly.type
_entity_poly.pdbx_seq_one_letter_code
_entity_poly.pdbx_strand_id
1 'polypeptide(L)'
;MRRIFLLALLGVGLVALLLSDIPFGFYLYQVERDRLLTQLQRDAFILGGRAEDALEDPSDEAFDESRALAIAYREEGGARVVIVNRAGTAVVTNDADDSREGLDYGSRPEIAEALAGRVATGQRFSDTLGIELVYVAVPVYSGSSVVGAVRLTFDEQAIDDAVSQQMWGVYLVALITLAFAAALAVLLSRLLSRNLLGLGEAA
;
A
#
# COMPACT_ATOMS: atom_id res chain seq x y z
N MET A 1 13.10 10.92 -45.69
CA MET A 1 12.31 11.91 -44.93
C MET A 1 11.10 11.30 -44.22
N ARG A 2 10.25 10.50 -44.86
CA ARG A 2 9.04 9.89 -44.27
C ARG A 2 9.30 9.05 -43.00
N ARG A 3 10.37 8.21 -42.97
CA ARG A 3 10.71 7.38 -41.80
C ARG A 3 11.18 8.22 -40.61
N ILE A 4 11.93 9.31 -40.87
CA ILE A 4 12.43 10.21 -39.83
C ILE A 4 11.27 10.96 -39.16
N PHE A 5 10.31 11.43 -39.97
CA PHE A 5 9.10 12.10 -39.47
C PHE A 5 8.23 11.19 -38.61
N LEU A 6 8.04 9.95 -39.04
CA LEU A 6 7.31 8.92 -38.25
C LEU A 6 8.01 8.59 -36.95
N LEU A 7 9.34 8.41 -36.99
CA LEU A 7 10.13 8.15 -35.79
C LEU A 7 10.11 9.34 -34.81
N ALA A 8 10.17 10.57 -35.34
CA ALA A 8 10.07 11.77 -34.50
C ALA A 8 8.69 11.87 -33.83
N LEU A 9 7.61 11.62 -34.56
CA LEU A 9 6.24 11.66 -34.01
C LEU A 9 6.01 10.59 -32.96
N LEU A 10 6.49 9.35 -33.22
CA LEU A 10 6.45 8.26 -32.24
C LEU A 10 7.32 8.56 -31.03
N GLY A 11 8.49 9.17 -31.24
CA GLY A 11 9.37 9.59 -30.14
C GLY A 11 8.72 10.63 -29.24
N VAL A 12 8.09 11.65 -29.81
CA VAL A 12 7.35 12.67 -29.06
C VAL A 12 6.18 12.03 -28.28
N GLY A 13 5.41 11.12 -28.91
CA GLY A 13 4.34 10.40 -28.27
C GLY A 13 4.82 9.53 -27.11
N LEU A 14 5.94 8.83 -27.28
CA LEU A 14 6.54 8.01 -26.22
C LEU A 14 7.04 8.89 -25.05
N VAL A 15 7.72 9.99 -25.34
CA VAL A 15 8.16 10.92 -24.30
C VAL A 15 6.97 11.52 -23.53
N ALA A 16 5.92 11.92 -24.24
CA ALA A 16 4.71 12.44 -23.62
C ALA A 16 4.04 11.39 -22.70
N LEU A 17 3.97 10.12 -23.11
CA LEU A 17 3.46 9.02 -22.28
C LEU A 17 4.34 8.81 -21.04
N LEU A 18 5.67 8.73 -21.20
CA LEU A 18 6.58 8.53 -20.06
C LEU A 18 6.50 9.68 -19.04
N LEU A 19 6.40 10.93 -19.54
CA LEU A 19 6.25 12.11 -18.69
C LEU A 19 4.91 12.14 -17.94
N SER A 20 3.88 11.51 -18.46
CA SER A 20 2.55 11.43 -17.86
C SER A 20 2.42 10.22 -16.92
N ASP A 21 2.83 9.05 -17.37
CA ASP A 21 2.55 7.78 -16.68
C ASP A 21 3.44 7.58 -15.46
N ILE A 22 4.72 8.02 -15.49
CA ILE A 22 5.63 7.88 -14.34
C ILE A 22 5.15 8.69 -13.14
N PRO A 23 4.85 10.01 -13.23
CA PRO A 23 4.32 10.76 -12.10
C PRO A 23 2.95 10.26 -11.63
N PHE A 24 2.11 9.81 -12.57
CA PHE A 24 0.79 9.28 -12.24
C PHE A 24 0.89 7.97 -11.47
N GLY A 25 1.78 7.06 -11.87
CA GLY A 25 2.04 5.82 -11.14
C GLY A 25 2.54 6.06 -9.72
N PHE A 26 3.49 7.00 -9.56
CA PHE A 26 3.99 7.40 -8.24
C PHE A 26 2.88 8.01 -7.37
N TYR A 27 2.05 8.88 -7.94
CA TYR A 27 0.91 9.47 -7.25
C TYR A 27 -0.10 8.41 -6.80
N LEU A 28 -0.42 7.46 -7.68
CA LEU A 28 -1.36 6.37 -7.37
C LEU A 28 -0.83 5.48 -6.23
N TYR A 29 0.47 5.16 -6.25
CA TYR A 29 1.14 4.43 -5.17
C TYR A 29 1.00 5.15 -3.83
N GLN A 30 1.27 6.46 -3.78
CA GLN A 30 1.15 7.25 -2.56
C GLN A 30 -0.29 7.28 -2.04
N VAL A 31 -1.26 7.50 -2.91
CA VAL A 31 -2.69 7.52 -2.54
C VAL A 31 -3.14 6.17 -1.97
N GLU A 32 -2.76 5.06 -2.58
CA GLU A 32 -3.14 3.73 -2.12
C GLU A 32 -2.47 3.38 -0.79
N ARG A 33 -1.20 3.75 -0.64
CA ARG A 33 -0.46 3.58 0.62
C ARG A 33 -1.10 4.37 1.76
N ASP A 34 -1.43 5.64 1.55
CA ASP A 34 -2.06 6.49 2.56
C ASP A 34 -3.45 5.98 2.94
N ARG A 35 -4.20 5.46 1.96
CA ARG A 35 -5.49 4.82 2.18
C ARG A 35 -5.37 3.58 3.07
N LEU A 36 -4.41 2.70 2.77
CA LEU A 36 -4.13 1.49 3.56
C LEU A 36 -3.71 1.85 4.98
N LEU A 37 -2.79 2.81 5.17
CA LEU A 37 -2.39 3.27 6.50
C LEU A 37 -3.58 3.80 7.31
N THR A 38 -4.46 4.58 6.68
CA THR A 38 -5.68 5.10 7.33
C THR A 38 -6.63 3.97 7.70
N GLN A 39 -6.78 2.98 6.84
CA GLN A 39 -7.60 1.80 7.12
C GLN A 39 -7.01 0.99 8.29
N LEU A 40 -5.72 0.66 8.24
CA LEU A 40 -5.03 -0.04 9.33
C LEU A 40 -5.13 0.70 10.66
N GLN A 41 -5.01 2.02 10.64
CA GLN A 41 -5.16 2.83 11.85
C GLN A 41 -6.56 2.72 12.44
N ARG A 42 -7.59 2.82 11.60
CA ARG A 42 -8.99 2.65 12.02
C ARG A 42 -9.22 1.25 12.60
N ASP A 43 -8.73 0.22 11.94
CA ASP A 43 -8.91 -1.17 12.35
C ASP A 43 -8.14 -1.45 13.66
N ALA A 44 -6.95 -0.86 13.83
CA ALA A 44 -6.19 -0.92 15.08
C ALA A 44 -6.96 -0.30 16.26
N PHE A 45 -7.62 0.84 16.06
CA PHE A 45 -8.47 1.44 17.09
C PHE A 45 -9.71 0.59 17.41
N ILE A 46 -10.32 -0.06 16.40
CA ILE A 46 -11.46 -0.96 16.63
C ILE A 46 -11.02 -2.18 17.44
N LEU A 47 -9.90 -2.81 17.08
CA LEU A 47 -9.35 -3.94 17.83
C LEU A 47 -8.93 -3.53 19.25
N GLY A 48 -8.35 -2.34 19.39
CA GLY A 48 -7.98 -1.78 20.69
C GLY A 48 -9.18 -1.55 21.60
N GLY A 49 -10.27 -0.98 21.06
CA GLY A 49 -11.50 -0.80 21.82
C GLY A 49 -12.17 -2.11 22.26
N ARG A 50 -11.99 -3.19 21.48
CA ARG A 50 -12.47 -4.53 21.86
C ARG A 50 -11.58 -5.21 22.92
N ALA A 51 -10.31 -4.83 22.98
CA ALA A 51 -9.35 -5.37 23.94
C ALA A 51 -9.26 -4.53 25.23
N GLU A 52 -9.96 -3.39 25.34
CA GLU A 52 -9.88 -2.47 26.48
C GLU A 52 -10.19 -3.16 27.79
N ASP A 53 -11.36 -3.82 27.88
CA ASP A 53 -11.80 -4.50 29.11
C ASP A 53 -10.84 -5.62 29.53
N ALA A 54 -10.33 -6.40 28.56
CA ALA A 54 -9.35 -7.46 28.81
C ALA A 54 -7.98 -6.94 29.28
N LEU A 55 -7.60 -5.75 28.83
CA LEU A 55 -6.35 -5.10 29.25
C LEU A 55 -6.48 -4.44 30.62
N GLU A 56 -7.69 -4.03 31.03
CA GLU A 56 -7.96 -3.43 32.33
C GLU A 56 -8.07 -4.48 33.44
N ASP A 57 -8.78 -5.60 33.18
CA ASP A 57 -8.91 -6.73 34.11
C ASP A 57 -8.44 -8.03 33.43
N PRO A 58 -7.11 -8.26 33.40
CA PRO A 58 -6.52 -9.35 32.63
C PRO A 58 -6.90 -10.73 33.15
N SER A 59 -7.51 -11.53 32.28
CA SER A 59 -7.69 -12.96 32.47
C SER A 59 -7.53 -13.69 31.14
N ASP A 60 -7.22 -14.98 31.18
CA ASP A 60 -7.09 -15.78 29.93
C ASP A 60 -8.40 -15.78 29.14
N GLU A 61 -9.56 -15.85 29.83
CA GLU A 61 -10.89 -15.84 29.22
C GLU A 61 -11.19 -14.45 28.58
N ALA A 62 -10.78 -13.36 29.21
CA ALA A 62 -10.96 -12.02 28.67
C ALA A 62 -10.18 -11.81 27.37
N PHE A 63 -8.99 -12.42 27.22
CA PHE A 63 -8.23 -12.35 25.98
C PHE A 63 -8.70 -13.27 24.87
N ASP A 64 -9.53 -14.29 25.17
CA ASP A 64 -10.01 -15.24 24.15
C ASP A 64 -10.85 -14.56 23.07
N GLU A 65 -11.71 -13.61 23.43
CA GLU A 65 -12.49 -12.83 22.46
C GLU A 65 -11.57 -11.99 21.58
N SER A 66 -10.62 -11.27 22.17
CA SER A 66 -9.63 -10.45 21.43
C SER A 66 -8.75 -11.29 20.53
N ARG A 67 -8.38 -12.50 20.96
CA ARG A 67 -7.61 -13.46 20.17
C ARG A 67 -8.43 -13.98 18.98
N ALA A 68 -9.69 -14.34 19.19
CA ALA A 68 -10.59 -14.80 18.13
C ALA A 68 -10.79 -13.69 17.06
N LEU A 69 -10.98 -12.44 17.49
CA LEU A 69 -11.09 -11.30 16.59
C LEU A 69 -9.80 -11.05 15.80
N ALA A 70 -8.64 -11.15 16.44
CA ALA A 70 -7.35 -10.99 15.78
C ALA A 70 -7.11 -12.08 14.72
N ILE A 71 -7.48 -13.33 15.01
CA ILE A 71 -7.39 -14.46 14.07
C ILE A 71 -8.34 -14.22 12.88
N ALA A 72 -9.61 -13.91 13.14
CA ALA A 72 -10.60 -13.64 12.09
C ALA A 72 -10.15 -12.49 11.19
N TYR A 73 -9.61 -11.41 11.76
CA TYR A 73 -9.07 -10.28 11.02
C TYR A 73 -7.94 -10.71 10.06
N ARG A 74 -7.06 -11.64 10.51
CA ARG A 74 -6.00 -12.18 9.67
C ARG A 74 -6.53 -13.03 8.51
N GLU A 75 -7.52 -13.88 8.78
CA GLU A 75 -8.13 -14.78 7.79
C GLU A 75 -8.85 -14.01 6.68
N GLU A 76 -9.42 -12.84 6.99
CA GLU A 76 -10.05 -11.95 6.02
C GLU A 76 -9.04 -11.15 5.17
N GLY A 77 -7.76 -11.49 5.21
CA GLY A 77 -6.68 -10.83 4.46
C GLY A 77 -6.13 -9.58 5.15
N GLY A 78 -6.39 -9.45 6.45
CA GLY A 78 -5.88 -8.36 7.27
C GLY A 78 -4.42 -8.50 7.69
N ALA A 79 -3.98 -7.53 8.48
CA ALA A 79 -2.64 -7.43 9.00
C ALA A 79 -2.35 -8.46 10.11
N ARG A 80 -1.07 -8.64 10.42
CA ARG A 80 -0.64 -9.27 11.66
C ARG A 80 -0.98 -8.35 12.82
N VAL A 81 -1.57 -8.90 13.87
CA VAL A 81 -2.01 -8.19 15.08
C VAL A 81 -1.13 -8.58 16.25
N VAL A 82 -0.67 -7.59 16.99
CA VAL A 82 -0.08 -7.77 18.32
C VAL A 82 -0.73 -6.77 19.26
N ILE A 83 -1.33 -7.27 20.34
CA ILE A 83 -1.85 -6.46 21.43
C ILE A 83 -0.90 -6.61 22.61
N VAL A 84 -0.44 -5.49 23.14
CA VAL A 84 0.45 -5.46 24.29
C VAL A 84 -0.24 -4.79 25.49
N ASN A 85 0.08 -5.25 26.68
CA ASN A 85 -0.35 -4.61 27.90
C ASN A 85 0.49 -3.33 28.20
N ARG A 86 0.19 -2.66 29.30
CA ARG A 86 0.89 -1.43 29.74
C ARG A 86 2.40 -1.62 29.93
N ALA A 87 2.85 -2.83 30.24
CA ALA A 87 4.27 -3.15 30.37
C ALA A 87 4.98 -3.40 29.04
N GLY A 88 4.23 -3.42 27.92
CA GLY A 88 4.77 -3.74 26.60
C GLY A 88 4.84 -5.23 26.30
N THR A 89 4.29 -6.09 27.17
CA THR A 89 4.26 -7.54 26.96
C THR A 89 3.09 -7.91 26.06
N ALA A 90 3.33 -8.72 25.03
CA ALA A 90 2.29 -9.20 24.14
C ALA A 90 1.33 -10.15 24.88
N VAL A 91 0.03 -9.84 24.81
CA VAL A 91 -1.05 -10.63 25.44
C VAL A 91 -1.95 -11.30 24.39
N VAL A 92 -1.98 -10.78 23.18
CA VAL A 92 -2.67 -11.38 22.04
C VAL A 92 -1.82 -11.23 20.78
N THR A 93 -1.72 -12.30 20.01
CA THR A 93 -1.13 -12.28 18.67
C THR A 93 -1.87 -13.26 17.74
N ASN A 94 -1.93 -12.91 16.46
CA ASN A 94 -2.42 -13.80 15.40
C ASN A 94 -1.31 -14.30 14.46
N ASP A 95 -0.04 -14.07 14.83
CA ASP A 95 1.13 -14.44 14.04
C ASP A 95 2.14 -15.21 14.89
N ALA A 96 2.11 -16.53 14.75
CA ALA A 96 3.00 -17.42 15.49
C ALA A 96 4.46 -17.36 14.99
N ASP A 97 4.69 -16.85 13.78
CA ASP A 97 6.02 -16.88 13.16
C ASP A 97 6.90 -15.70 13.60
N ASP A 98 6.34 -14.47 13.68
CA ASP A 98 7.09 -13.26 14.05
C ASP A 98 6.78 -12.74 15.46
N SER A 99 5.64 -13.11 16.03
CA SER A 99 5.20 -12.61 17.34
C SER A 99 4.63 -13.70 18.22
N ARG A 100 5.06 -13.71 19.49
CA ARG A 100 4.57 -14.67 20.49
C ARG A 100 4.01 -13.94 21.68
N GLU A 101 2.93 -14.48 22.25
CA GLU A 101 2.41 -14.03 23.53
C GLU A 101 3.48 -14.20 24.63
N GLY A 102 3.53 -13.28 25.56
CA GLY A 102 4.52 -13.23 26.62
C GLY A 102 5.85 -12.56 26.27
N LEU A 103 6.12 -12.26 24.99
CA LEU A 103 7.33 -11.51 24.62
C LEU A 103 7.21 -10.02 24.93
N ASP A 104 8.33 -9.42 25.30
CA ASP A 104 8.45 -7.99 25.52
C ASP A 104 8.64 -7.25 24.19
N TYR A 105 7.69 -6.38 23.90
CA TYR A 105 7.69 -5.48 22.74
C TYR A 105 7.89 -4.01 23.16
N GLY A 106 8.01 -3.73 24.44
CA GLY A 106 8.11 -2.36 24.98
C GLY A 106 9.34 -1.60 24.49
N SER A 107 10.41 -2.31 24.12
CA SER A 107 11.63 -1.73 23.54
C SER A 107 11.48 -1.31 22.08
N ARG A 108 10.42 -1.73 21.38
CA ARG A 108 10.17 -1.34 19.98
C ARG A 108 9.67 0.09 19.92
N PRO A 109 10.25 0.96 19.07
CA PRO A 109 9.92 2.39 19.04
C PRO A 109 8.42 2.66 18.85
N GLU A 110 7.77 1.92 17.93
CA GLU A 110 6.35 2.06 17.65
C GLU A 110 5.46 1.71 18.83
N ILE A 111 5.84 0.70 19.62
CA ILE A 111 5.11 0.30 20.83
C ILE A 111 5.35 1.31 21.94
N ALA A 112 6.59 1.75 22.12
CA ALA A 112 6.90 2.79 23.11
C ALA A 112 6.13 4.09 22.86
N GLU A 113 6.00 4.50 21.59
CA GLU A 113 5.18 5.66 21.22
C GLU A 113 3.70 5.45 21.48
N ALA A 114 3.16 4.28 21.14
CA ALA A 114 1.76 3.96 21.39
C ALA A 114 1.46 3.93 22.89
N LEU A 115 2.32 3.31 23.71
CA LEU A 115 2.19 3.31 25.17
C LEU A 115 2.33 4.71 25.78
N ALA A 116 3.01 5.64 25.09
CA ALA A 116 3.06 7.06 25.46
C ALA A 116 1.84 7.87 24.98
N GLY A 117 0.81 7.21 24.42
CA GLY A 117 -0.44 7.82 23.97
C GLY A 117 -0.38 8.45 22.58
N ARG A 118 0.60 8.10 21.77
CA ARG A 118 0.73 8.61 20.37
C ARG A 118 0.55 7.50 19.38
N VAL A 119 -0.07 7.82 18.23
CA VAL A 119 -0.13 6.91 17.10
C VAL A 119 1.24 6.88 16.41
N ALA A 120 1.78 5.70 16.18
CA ALA A 120 3.02 5.50 15.44
C ALA A 120 2.73 4.75 14.13
N THR A 121 3.26 5.29 13.03
CA THR A 121 3.21 4.65 11.71
C THR A 121 4.58 4.66 11.09
N GLY A 122 4.93 3.62 10.35
CA GLY A 122 6.24 3.56 9.70
C GLY A 122 6.47 2.29 8.93
N GLN A 123 7.72 2.11 8.56
CA GLN A 123 8.23 0.93 7.89
C GLN A 123 9.43 0.40 8.66
N ARG A 124 9.61 -0.91 8.62
CA ARG A 124 10.81 -1.55 9.16
C ARG A 124 11.10 -2.84 8.42
N PHE A 125 12.38 -3.15 8.29
CA PHE A 125 12.79 -4.46 7.83
C PHE A 125 12.59 -5.49 8.95
N SER A 126 12.01 -6.64 8.62
CA SER A 126 11.89 -7.80 9.53
C SER A 126 13.02 -8.77 9.24
N ASP A 127 14.00 -8.86 10.13
CA ASP A 127 15.12 -9.82 10.01
C ASP A 127 14.62 -11.27 10.03
N THR A 128 13.50 -11.53 10.73
CA THR A 128 12.91 -12.88 10.84
C THR A 128 12.24 -13.32 9.54
N LEU A 129 11.57 -12.40 8.86
CA LEU A 129 10.81 -12.68 7.63
C LEU A 129 11.58 -12.32 6.36
N GLY A 130 12.64 -11.50 6.47
CA GLY A 130 13.44 -11.03 5.34
C GLY A 130 12.71 -10.05 4.41
N ILE A 131 11.67 -9.38 4.89
CA ILE A 131 10.83 -8.46 4.12
C ILE A 131 10.65 -7.12 4.83
N GLU A 132 10.32 -6.08 4.04
CA GLU A 132 9.86 -4.80 4.58
C GLU A 132 8.42 -4.93 5.07
N LEU A 133 8.17 -4.38 6.26
CA LEU A 133 6.87 -4.36 6.91
C LEU A 133 6.42 -2.93 7.13
N VAL A 134 5.17 -2.66 6.78
CA VAL A 134 4.47 -1.42 7.16
C VAL A 134 3.73 -1.67 8.47
N TYR A 135 3.86 -0.77 9.43
CA TYR A 135 3.20 -0.90 10.71
C TYR A 135 2.38 0.34 11.09
N VAL A 136 1.35 0.08 11.85
CA VAL A 136 0.57 1.08 12.60
C VAL A 136 0.47 0.59 14.04
N ALA A 137 0.84 1.43 15.00
CA ALA A 137 0.64 1.17 16.43
C ALA A 137 -0.22 2.28 17.04
N VAL A 138 -1.26 1.89 17.77
CA VAL A 138 -2.19 2.82 18.42
C VAL A 138 -2.29 2.53 19.90
N PRO A 139 -2.48 3.57 20.74
CA PRO A 139 -2.77 3.38 22.15
C PRO A 139 -4.15 2.78 22.37
N VAL A 140 -4.28 1.94 23.40
CA VAL A 140 -5.57 1.53 23.96
C VAL A 140 -5.79 2.33 25.23
N TYR A 141 -6.89 3.05 25.28
CA TYR A 141 -7.27 3.86 26.41
C TYR A 141 -8.37 3.17 27.21
N SER A 142 -8.26 3.27 28.55
CA SER A 142 -9.41 3.12 29.44
C SER A 142 -9.57 4.44 30.21
N GLY A 143 -10.67 5.12 29.96
CA GLY A 143 -10.86 6.50 30.38
C GLY A 143 -9.79 7.43 29.82
N SER A 144 -8.97 8.02 30.71
CA SER A 144 -7.85 8.91 30.34
C SER A 144 -6.47 8.23 30.39
N SER A 145 -6.41 6.96 30.74
CA SER A 145 -5.16 6.21 30.92
C SER A 145 -4.90 5.26 29.77
N VAL A 146 -3.65 5.17 29.33
CA VAL A 146 -3.24 4.14 28.38
C VAL A 146 -3.06 2.83 29.13
N VAL A 147 -3.83 1.80 28.75
CA VAL A 147 -3.79 0.45 29.37
C VAL A 147 -3.01 -0.56 28.53
N GLY A 148 -2.75 -0.23 27.28
CA GLY A 148 -1.98 -1.06 26.37
C GLY A 148 -1.82 -0.41 25.01
N ALA A 149 -1.41 -1.20 24.02
CA ALA A 149 -1.30 -0.76 22.63
C ALA A 149 -1.65 -1.91 21.67
N VAL A 150 -2.17 -1.56 20.49
CA VAL A 150 -2.37 -2.48 19.37
C VAL A 150 -1.41 -2.10 18.26
N ARG A 151 -0.67 -3.10 17.75
CA ARG A 151 0.14 -2.97 16.55
C ARG A 151 -0.43 -3.84 15.43
N LEU A 152 -0.70 -3.23 14.30
CA LEU A 152 -0.95 -3.92 13.04
C LEU A 152 0.28 -3.85 12.16
N THR A 153 0.61 -4.95 11.51
CA THR A 153 1.76 -5.04 10.61
C THR A 153 1.35 -5.71 9.31
N PHE A 154 1.69 -5.10 8.19
CA PHE A 154 1.33 -5.56 6.85
C PHE A 154 2.59 -5.72 6.00
N ASP A 155 2.60 -6.67 5.07
CA ASP A 155 3.71 -6.88 4.15
C ASP A 155 3.71 -5.79 3.08
N GLU A 156 4.81 -5.08 2.89
CA GLU A 156 4.91 -4.04 1.87
C GLU A 156 4.68 -4.61 0.46
N GLN A 157 5.12 -5.84 0.21
CA GLN A 157 4.89 -6.52 -1.07
C GLN A 157 3.42 -6.68 -1.42
N ALA A 158 2.53 -6.87 -0.44
CA ALA A 158 1.10 -6.95 -0.69
C ALA A 158 0.51 -5.59 -1.14
N ILE A 159 1.13 -4.47 -0.73
CA ILE A 159 0.79 -3.14 -1.22
C ILE A 159 1.23 -3.00 -2.68
N ASP A 160 2.46 -3.42 -3.00
CA ASP A 160 3.00 -3.39 -4.36
C ASP A 160 2.17 -4.24 -5.32
N ASP A 161 1.71 -5.41 -4.89
CA ASP A 161 0.85 -6.30 -5.68
C ASP A 161 -0.51 -5.66 -5.95
N ALA A 162 -1.14 -5.05 -4.95
CA ALA A 162 -2.42 -4.36 -5.10
C ALA A 162 -2.31 -3.17 -6.07
N VAL A 163 -1.24 -2.37 -5.96
CA VAL A 163 -0.95 -1.25 -6.87
C VAL A 163 -0.66 -1.75 -8.26
N SER A 164 0.18 -2.79 -8.42
CA SER A 164 0.55 -3.33 -9.73
C SER A 164 -0.66 -3.87 -10.48
N GLN A 165 -1.58 -4.53 -9.78
CA GLN A 165 -2.82 -5.03 -10.38
C GLN A 165 -3.70 -3.89 -10.91
N GLN A 166 -3.77 -2.78 -10.20
CA GLN A 166 -4.52 -1.60 -10.62
C GLN A 166 -3.85 -0.85 -11.77
N MET A 167 -2.50 -0.90 -11.87
CA MET A 167 -1.73 -0.28 -12.94
C MET A 167 -1.89 -0.96 -14.30
N TRP A 168 -2.32 -2.22 -14.37
CA TRP A 168 -2.55 -2.92 -15.65
C TRP A 168 -3.52 -2.17 -16.56
N GLY A 169 -4.57 -1.56 -16.01
CA GLY A 169 -5.52 -0.73 -16.75
C GLY A 169 -4.84 0.49 -17.38
N VAL A 170 -3.94 1.15 -16.64
CA VAL A 170 -3.19 2.33 -17.12
C VAL A 170 -2.26 1.95 -18.27
N TYR A 171 -1.50 0.84 -18.13
CA TYR A 171 -0.64 0.34 -19.22
C TYR A 171 -1.39 -0.03 -20.47
N LEU A 172 -2.58 -0.62 -20.33
CA LEU A 172 -3.43 -0.97 -21.46
C LEU A 172 -3.93 0.28 -22.21
N VAL A 173 -4.35 1.30 -21.48
CA VAL A 173 -4.75 2.60 -22.07
C VAL A 173 -3.57 3.27 -22.76
N ALA A 174 -2.39 3.28 -22.16
CA ALA A 174 -1.17 3.82 -22.75
C ALA A 174 -0.80 3.09 -24.05
N LEU A 175 -0.89 1.76 -24.07
CA LEU A 175 -0.63 0.94 -25.26
C LEU A 175 -1.63 1.26 -26.40
N ILE A 176 -2.91 1.37 -26.09
CA ILE A 176 -3.97 1.71 -27.06
C ILE A 176 -3.72 3.11 -27.63
N THR A 177 -3.39 4.07 -26.78
CA THR A 177 -3.09 5.45 -27.19
C THR A 177 -1.89 5.50 -28.11
N LEU A 178 -0.81 4.76 -27.80
CA LEU A 178 0.38 4.68 -28.64
C LEU A 178 0.08 4.03 -30.00
N ALA A 179 -0.70 2.94 -30.00
CA ALA A 179 -1.12 2.26 -31.22
C ALA A 179 -1.98 3.16 -32.12
N PHE A 180 -2.91 3.92 -31.51
CA PHE A 180 -3.74 4.88 -32.22
C PHE A 180 -2.91 6.03 -32.82
N ALA A 181 -1.99 6.60 -32.03
CA ALA A 181 -1.07 7.63 -32.51
C ALA A 181 -0.21 7.12 -33.68
N ALA A 182 0.31 5.90 -33.61
CA ALA A 182 1.07 5.29 -34.69
C ALA A 182 0.22 5.08 -35.97
N ALA A 183 -1.01 4.60 -35.82
CA ALA A 183 -1.94 4.43 -36.95
C ALA A 183 -2.27 5.77 -37.62
N LEU A 184 -2.54 6.81 -36.79
CA LEU A 184 -2.80 8.16 -37.29
C LEU A 184 -1.59 8.75 -38.03
N ALA A 185 -0.39 8.57 -37.51
CA ALA A 185 0.85 9.00 -38.14
C ALA A 185 1.08 8.33 -39.48
N VAL A 186 0.80 7.03 -39.61
CA VAL A 186 0.89 6.30 -40.88
C VAL A 186 -0.14 6.79 -41.89
N LEU A 187 -1.39 7.03 -41.43
CA LEU A 187 -2.48 7.53 -42.28
C LEU A 187 -2.15 8.91 -42.82
N LEU A 188 -1.76 9.86 -41.97
CA LEU A 188 -1.36 11.22 -42.38
C LEU A 188 -0.17 11.19 -43.33
N SER A 189 0.83 10.35 -43.07
CA SER A 189 1.98 10.19 -43.94
C SER A 189 1.61 9.68 -45.32
N ARG A 190 0.60 8.79 -45.42
CA ARG A 190 0.09 8.29 -46.73
C ARG A 190 -0.70 9.34 -47.50
N LEU A 191 -1.54 10.11 -46.79
CA LEU A 191 -2.34 11.19 -47.40
C LEU A 191 -1.46 12.31 -47.98
N LEU A 192 -0.47 12.78 -47.20
CA LEU A 192 0.46 13.82 -47.65
C LEU A 192 1.32 13.37 -48.83
N SER A 193 1.79 12.12 -48.86
CA SER A 193 2.59 11.62 -49.99
C SER A 193 1.77 11.44 -51.28
N ARG A 194 0.47 11.21 -51.22
CA ARG A 194 -0.39 11.13 -52.41
C ARG A 194 -0.65 12.50 -53.03
N ASN A 195 -0.78 13.54 -52.23
CA ASN A 195 -1.05 14.89 -52.71
C ASN A 195 0.19 15.59 -53.33
N LEU A 196 1.40 15.20 -52.91
CA LEU A 196 2.64 15.75 -53.48
C LEU A 196 3.03 15.14 -54.82
N LEU A 197 2.57 13.92 -55.15
CA LEU A 197 2.82 13.28 -56.45
C LEU A 197 1.89 13.82 -57.56
N GLY A 198 0.74 14.41 -57.22
CA GLY A 198 -0.18 15.01 -58.18
C GLY A 198 0.21 16.41 -58.64
N LEU A 199 1.13 17.09 -57.97
CA LEU A 199 1.62 18.45 -58.36
C LEU A 199 2.87 18.41 -59.26
N GLY A 200 3.52 17.25 -59.41
CA GLY A 200 4.70 17.07 -60.25
C GLY A 200 4.41 16.76 -61.71
N GLU A 201 3.16 16.46 -62.09
CA GLU A 201 2.76 16.18 -63.48
C GLU A 201 2.11 17.37 -64.21
N ALA A 202 2.03 18.55 -63.55
CA ALA A 202 1.42 19.76 -64.12
C ALA A 202 2.45 20.90 -64.35
N ALA A 203 3.77 20.58 -64.42
CA ALA A 203 4.80 21.54 -64.76
C ALA A 203 5.63 21.12 -65.97
#